data_16f9a9ab09daee696b7f2e892ea4c1a2
#
_entry.id   16f9a9ab09daee696b7f2e892ea4c1a2
#
_cell.length_a   1.000
_cell.length_b   1.000
_cell.length_c   1.000
_cell.angle_alpha   90.00
_cell.angle_beta   90.00
_cell.angle_gamma   90.00
#
_symmetry.space_group_name_H-M   'P 1'
#
loop_
_entity.id
_entity.type
_entity.pdbx_description
1 polymer ?
#
loop_
_entity_poly.entity_id
_entity_poly.type
_entity_poly.pdbx_seq_one_letter_code
_entity_poly.pdbx_strand_id
1 'polypeptide(L)'
;MLTLTGRSDGYSAFGANNKYAFFPSVAAAWNIASESFMENAQNWLDQLKLRVSYGSNGNQAINPYQTLDRLHLTNYIWGDGGAGVNGAYLANDGVGNPNLKWETTQTFNVGIDYSFLNGRINGNIEMYVANTKDLLNEAYCSYHERL
;
A
#
# COMPACT_ATOMS: atom_id res chain seq x y z
N MET A 1 -25.79 7.34 -5.94
CA MET A 1 -25.32 6.22 -5.12
C MET A 1 -24.13 6.67 -4.31
N LEU A 2 -24.09 6.37 -3.00
CA LEU A 2 -22.96 6.66 -2.13
C LEU A 2 -22.55 5.37 -1.40
N THR A 3 -21.25 5.10 -1.35
CA THR A 3 -20.68 3.93 -0.65
C THR A 3 -19.62 4.42 0.34
N LEU A 4 -19.71 3.97 1.57
CA LEU A 4 -18.74 4.20 2.63
C LEU A 4 -18.20 2.84 3.09
N THR A 5 -16.90 2.71 3.19
CA THR A 5 -16.26 1.47 3.65
C THR A 5 -15.18 1.81 4.68
N GLY A 6 -15.11 1.00 5.72
CA GLY A 6 -14.03 1.05 6.70
C GLY A 6 -13.46 -0.34 6.90
N ARG A 7 -12.12 -0.50 6.77
CA ARG A 7 -11.42 -1.75 7.01
C ARG A 7 -10.37 -1.55 8.08
N SER A 8 -10.30 -2.47 9.02
CA SER A 8 -9.25 -2.51 10.03
C SER A 8 -8.45 -3.79 9.84
N ASP A 9 -7.17 -3.64 9.58
CA ASP A 9 -6.26 -4.76 9.35
C ASP A 9 -5.23 -4.82 10.48
N GLY A 10 -4.85 -6.04 10.84
CA GLY A 10 -3.83 -6.30 11.86
C GLY A 10 -2.73 -7.21 11.31
N TYR A 11 -1.47 -6.85 11.58
CA TYR A 11 -0.32 -7.66 11.23
C TYR A 11 0.65 -7.78 12.40
N SER A 12 0.91 -9.02 12.82
CA SER A 12 1.68 -9.30 14.04
C SER A 12 3.18 -9.00 13.93
N ALA A 13 3.72 -8.93 12.70
CA ALA A 13 5.14 -8.68 12.47
C ALA A 13 5.54 -7.20 12.62
N PHE A 14 4.58 -6.29 12.69
CA PHE A 14 4.86 -4.88 13.00
C PHE A 14 5.14 -4.65 14.49
N GLY A 15 5.77 -3.51 14.79
CA GLY A 15 6.05 -3.08 16.16
C GLY A 15 4.80 -3.04 17.04
N ALA A 16 4.98 -3.15 18.35
CA ALA A 16 3.90 -3.36 19.32
C ALA A 16 2.74 -2.35 19.21
N ASN A 17 3.05 -1.10 18.83
CA ASN A 17 2.06 -0.01 18.72
C ASN A 17 1.53 0.21 17.30
N ASN A 18 2.05 -0.51 16.30
CA ASN A 18 1.76 -0.29 14.87
C ASN A 18 1.11 -1.52 14.20
N LYS A 19 0.64 -2.48 14.97
CA LYS A 19 0.09 -3.75 14.46
C LYS A 19 -1.21 -3.56 13.69
N TYR A 20 -2.03 -2.60 14.10
CA TYR A 20 -3.34 -2.34 13.51
C TYR A 20 -3.34 -1.02 12.75
N ALA A 21 -3.99 -1.03 11.58
CA ALA A 21 -4.25 0.17 10.81
C ALA A 21 -5.70 0.20 10.33
N PHE A 22 -6.23 1.41 10.15
CA PHE A 22 -7.59 1.62 9.67
C PHE A 22 -7.56 2.29 8.29
N PHE A 23 -8.27 1.71 7.34
CA PHE A 23 -8.31 2.12 5.95
C PHE A 23 -9.74 2.50 5.54
N PRO A 24 -10.09 3.79 5.62
CA PRO A 24 -11.39 4.27 5.16
C PRO A 24 -11.42 4.45 3.65
N SER A 25 -12.61 4.29 3.05
CA SER A 25 -12.88 4.68 1.68
C SER A 25 -14.29 5.24 1.51
N VAL A 26 -14.42 6.13 0.54
CA VAL A 26 -15.70 6.72 0.14
C VAL A 26 -15.78 6.73 -1.39
N ALA A 27 -16.92 6.35 -1.92
CA ALA A 27 -17.18 6.42 -3.35
C ALA A 27 -18.57 6.98 -3.60
N ALA A 28 -18.69 7.89 -4.56
CA ALA A 28 -19.94 8.45 -5.04
C ALA A 28 -20.07 8.19 -6.54
N ALA A 29 -21.29 7.85 -6.96
CA ALA A 29 -21.62 7.68 -8.36
C ALA A 29 -22.92 8.41 -8.65
N TRP A 30 -22.89 9.26 -9.66
CA TRP A 30 -24.04 10.04 -10.11
C TRP A 30 -24.36 9.70 -11.56
N ASN A 31 -25.58 9.23 -11.80
CA ASN A 31 -26.07 8.96 -13.15
C ASN A 31 -26.76 10.22 -13.70
N ILE A 32 -26.00 10.99 -14.47
CA ILE A 32 -26.45 12.28 -15.00
C ILE A 32 -27.52 12.06 -16.09
N ALA A 33 -27.41 11.00 -16.91
CA ALA A 33 -28.33 10.72 -17.99
C ALA A 33 -29.77 10.43 -17.49
N SER A 34 -29.93 10.04 -16.23
CA SER A 34 -31.25 9.75 -15.63
C SER A 34 -31.94 10.98 -15.02
N GLU A 35 -31.30 12.13 -15.04
CA GLU A 35 -31.82 13.36 -14.45
C GLU A 35 -32.82 14.05 -15.40
N SER A 36 -33.84 14.72 -14.84
CA SER A 36 -34.92 15.36 -15.62
C SER A 36 -34.43 16.43 -16.58
N PHE A 37 -33.32 17.11 -16.28
CA PHE A 37 -32.74 18.11 -17.17
C PHE A 37 -32.08 17.50 -18.42
N MET A 38 -31.87 16.19 -18.46
CA MET A 38 -31.26 15.45 -19.57
C MET A 38 -32.28 14.72 -20.44
N GLU A 39 -33.58 14.84 -20.18
CA GLU A 39 -34.65 14.16 -20.96
C GLU A 39 -34.54 14.39 -22.45
N ASN A 40 -34.21 15.59 -22.88
CA ASN A 40 -34.03 15.93 -24.32
C ASN A 40 -32.80 15.23 -24.96
N ALA A 41 -31.84 14.79 -24.18
CA ALA A 41 -30.64 14.12 -24.67
C ALA A 41 -30.80 12.59 -24.73
N GLN A 42 -31.83 12.01 -24.14
CA GLN A 42 -32.02 10.56 -24.06
C GLN A 42 -32.17 9.88 -25.42
N ASN A 43 -32.46 10.64 -26.48
CA ASN A 43 -32.53 10.12 -27.84
C ASN A 43 -31.21 9.62 -28.40
N TRP A 44 -30.08 10.13 -27.88
CA TRP A 44 -28.73 9.82 -28.37
C TRP A 44 -27.74 9.49 -27.24
N LEU A 45 -28.05 9.88 -26.00
CA LEU A 45 -27.22 9.66 -24.81
C LEU A 45 -27.87 8.59 -23.94
N ASP A 46 -27.35 7.37 -23.97
CA ASP A 46 -27.89 6.23 -23.19
C ASP A 46 -27.39 6.25 -21.76
N GLN A 47 -26.12 6.60 -21.57
CA GLN A 47 -25.51 6.62 -20.25
C GLN A 47 -24.50 7.76 -20.14
N LEU A 48 -24.59 8.47 -19.05
CA LEU A 48 -23.54 9.40 -18.59
C LEU A 48 -23.47 9.30 -17.07
N LYS A 49 -22.43 8.66 -16.57
CA LYS A 49 -22.24 8.41 -15.14
C LYS A 49 -20.92 8.96 -14.68
N LEU A 50 -20.97 9.87 -13.72
CA LEU A 50 -19.79 10.38 -13.02
C LEU A 50 -19.52 9.52 -11.79
N ARG A 51 -18.27 9.11 -11.63
CA ARG A 51 -17.77 8.38 -10.45
C ARG A 51 -16.65 9.16 -9.80
N VAL A 52 -16.70 9.30 -8.50
CA VAL A 52 -15.64 9.90 -7.69
C VAL A 52 -15.38 8.99 -6.50
N SER A 53 -14.13 8.64 -6.26
CA SER A 53 -13.78 7.86 -5.09
C SER A 53 -12.47 8.34 -4.45
N TYR A 54 -12.41 8.19 -3.14
CA TYR A 54 -11.21 8.39 -2.35
C TYR A 54 -11.08 7.24 -1.38
N GLY A 55 -9.90 6.66 -1.30
CA GLY A 55 -9.65 5.52 -0.41
C GLY A 55 -8.20 5.45 0.06
N SER A 56 -8.02 4.81 1.20
CA SER A 56 -6.72 4.47 1.75
C SER A 56 -6.53 2.96 1.75
N ASN A 57 -5.35 2.52 1.37
CA ASN A 57 -4.96 1.11 1.33
C ASN A 57 -3.63 0.91 2.04
N GLY A 58 -3.47 -0.20 2.77
CA GLY A 58 -2.24 -0.57 3.44
C GLY A 58 -1.50 -1.68 2.71
N ASN A 59 -0.16 -1.60 2.74
CA ASN A 59 0.73 -2.66 2.30
C ASN A 59 1.59 -3.11 3.50
N GLN A 60 1.76 -4.44 3.63
CA GLN A 60 2.48 -5.08 4.74
C GLN A 60 3.65 -5.95 4.24
N ALA A 61 4.26 -5.61 3.11
CA ALA A 61 5.29 -6.42 2.45
C ALA A 61 6.61 -6.43 3.24
N ILE A 62 6.57 -6.96 4.48
CA ILE A 62 7.75 -7.21 5.31
C ILE A 62 7.80 -8.67 5.76
N ASN A 63 9.00 -9.19 5.92
CA ASN A 63 9.21 -10.51 6.50
C ASN A 63 8.99 -10.48 8.03
N PRO A 64 8.58 -11.61 8.63
CA PRO A 64 8.51 -11.74 10.08
C PRO A 64 9.85 -11.44 10.75
N TYR A 65 9.80 -10.86 11.95
CA TYR A 65 10.96 -10.55 12.81
C TYR A 65 11.87 -9.40 12.33
N GLN A 66 11.51 -8.64 11.28
CA GLN A 66 12.28 -7.45 10.86
C GLN A 66 12.22 -6.28 11.85
N THR A 67 11.33 -6.35 12.84
CA THR A 67 11.27 -5.39 13.95
C THR A 67 12.27 -5.68 15.07
N LEU A 68 12.92 -6.85 15.04
CA LEU A 68 13.84 -7.33 16.06
C LEU A 68 15.26 -7.43 15.52
N ASP A 69 16.23 -7.13 16.38
CA ASP A 69 17.63 -7.38 16.07
C ASP A 69 17.88 -8.89 15.98
N ARG A 70 18.58 -9.32 14.93
CA ARG A 70 18.93 -10.72 14.69
C ARG A 70 20.42 -10.91 14.77
N LEU A 71 20.85 -11.85 15.59
CA LEU A 71 22.25 -12.23 15.76
C LEU A 71 22.52 -13.53 15.03
N HIS A 72 23.59 -13.54 14.25
CA HIS A 72 24.15 -14.77 13.70
C HIS A 72 25.29 -15.27 14.56
N LEU A 73 25.29 -16.57 14.86
CA LEU A 73 26.39 -17.23 15.53
C LEU A 73 27.48 -17.55 14.53
N THR A 74 28.71 -17.25 14.90
CA THR A 74 29.90 -17.61 14.12
C THR A 74 30.97 -18.18 15.02
N ASN A 75 31.83 -19.03 14.47
CA ASN A 75 33.02 -19.52 15.14
C ASN A 75 34.21 -18.73 14.64
N TYR A 76 34.94 -18.10 15.55
CA TYR A 76 36.13 -17.39 15.26
C TYR A 76 37.36 -18.13 15.90
N ILE A 77 38.37 -18.37 15.08
CA ILE A 77 39.63 -18.99 15.56
C ILE A 77 40.53 -17.85 16.05
N TRP A 78 40.77 -17.83 17.35
CA TRP A 78 41.65 -16.84 17.97
C TRP A 78 43.04 -17.42 18.14
N GLY A 79 44.05 -16.81 17.50
CA GLY A 79 45.46 -17.20 17.58
C GLY A 79 45.89 -18.34 16.67
N ASP A 80 47.19 -18.63 16.63
CA ASP A 80 47.78 -19.69 15.81
C ASP A 80 47.44 -21.08 16.36
N GLY A 81 46.46 -21.74 15.70
CA GLY A 81 46.05 -23.09 16.08
C GLY A 81 45.17 -23.19 17.30
N GLY A 82 44.54 -22.09 17.74
CA GLY A 82 43.64 -22.05 18.88
C GLY A 82 42.28 -22.76 18.66
N ALA A 83 41.63 -23.11 19.74
CA ALA A 83 40.25 -23.59 19.71
C ALA A 83 39.32 -22.51 19.20
N GLY A 84 38.30 -22.91 18.41
CA GLY A 84 37.25 -21.99 17.95
C GLY A 84 36.49 -21.38 19.12
N VAL A 85 36.36 -20.07 19.11
CA VAL A 85 35.55 -19.32 20.07
C VAL A 85 34.19 -18.98 19.40
N ASN A 86 33.10 -19.29 20.07
CA ASN A 86 31.81 -18.91 19.58
C ASN A 86 31.59 -17.41 19.74
N GLY A 87 31.33 -16.74 18.64
CA GLY A 87 30.98 -15.32 18.59
C GLY A 87 29.58 -15.11 18.06
N ALA A 88 29.03 -13.95 18.31
CA ALA A 88 27.79 -13.51 17.70
C ALA A 88 28.00 -12.15 17.07
N TYR A 89 27.46 -11.96 15.87
CA TYR A 89 27.47 -10.66 15.21
C TYR A 89 26.08 -10.31 14.70
N LEU A 90 25.80 -9.02 14.58
CA LEU A 90 24.58 -8.56 13.93
C LEU A 90 24.68 -8.89 12.43
N ALA A 91 23.70 -9.63 11.91
CA ALA A 91 23.61 -9.87 10.47
C ALA A 91 23.38 -8.56 9.72
N ASN A 92 23.79 -8.49 8.46
CA ASN A 92 23.55 -7.30 7.62
C ASN A 92 22.06 -6.97 7.49
N ASP A 93 21.20 -7.99 7.57
CA ASP A 93 19.75 -7.91 7.57
C ASP A 93 19.15 -8.01 9.00
N GLY A 94 19.98 -7.97 10.03
CA GLY A 94 19.63 -8.23 11.43
C GLY A 94 19.34 -7.00 12.27
N VAL A 95 19.51 -5.80 11.73
CA VAL A 95 19.18 -4.56 12.46
C VAL A 95 17.66 -4.39 12.47
N GLY A 96 17.07 -4.55 13.65
CA GLY A 96 15.64 -4.41 13.83
C GLY A 96 15.17 -2.97 13.79
N ASN A 97 13.96 -2.74 13.29
CA ASN A 97 13.30 -1.44 13.38
C ASN A 97 11.97 -1.58 14.14
N PRO A 98 11.94 -1.25 15.44
CA PRO A 98 10.73 -1.37 16.26
C PRO A 98 9.61 -0.41 15.82
N ASN A 99 9.92 0.60 15.00
CA ASN A 99 8.96 1.59 14.49
C ASN A 99 8.38 1.22 13.13
N LEU A 100 8.65 0.03 12.61
CA LEU A 100 8.04 -0.46 11.37
C LEU A 100 6.51 -0.40 11.48
N LYS A 101 5.89 0.19 10.48
CA LYS A 101 4.45 0.39 10.38
C LYS A 101 3.96 0.14 8.96
N TRP A 102 2.65 0.15 8.77
CA TRP A 102 1.99 0.00 7.49
C TRP A 102 2.45 1.07 6.48
N GLU A 103 2.84 0.65 5.31
CA GLU A 103 2.91 1.52 4.14
C GLU A 103 1.48 1.86 3.73
N THR A 104 1.19 3.14 3.54
CA THR A 104 -0.17 3.61 3.26
C THR A 104 -0.23 4.32 1.92
N THR A 105 -1.08 3.83 1.02
CA THR A 105 -1.37 4.47 -0.26
C THR A 105 -2.77 5.08 -0.22
N GLN A 106 -2.84 6.39 -0.44
CA GLN A 106 -4.07 7.14 -0.59
C GLN A 106 -4.31 7.40 -2.07
N THR A 107 -5.50 7.02 -2.55
CA THR A 107 -5.85 7.16 -3.97
C THR A 107 -7.12 7.98 -4.09
N PHE A 108 -7.05 9.02 -4.92
CA PHE A 108 -8.21 9.76 -5.42
C PHE A 108 -8.44 9.40 -6.87
N ASN A 109 -9.67 9.01 -7.20
CA ASN A 109 -10.06 8.58 -8.55
C ASN A 109 -11.33 9.32 -8.99
N VAL A 110 -11.33 9.79 -10.24
CA VAL A 110 -12.49 10.36 -10.94
C VAL A 110 -12.66 9.63 -12.26
N GLY A 111 -13.87 9.16 -12.54
CA GLY A 111 -14.20 8.44 -13.77
C GLY A 111 -15.50 8.92 -14.36
N ILE A 112 -15.59 8.90 -15.69
CA ILE A 112 -16.79 9.17 -16.46
C ILE A 112 -17.06 7.95 -17.34
N ASP A 113 -18.22 7.33 -17.18
CA ASP A 113 -18.73 6.28 -18.06
C ASP A 113 -19.73 6.92 -19.02
N TYR A 114 -19.60 6.65 -20.32
CA TYR A 114 -20.49 7.18 -21.34
C TYR A 114 -20.96 6.10 -22.32
N SER A 115 -22.17 6.26 -22.82
CA SER A 115 -22.75 5.44 -23.89
C SER A 115 -23.66 6.27 -24.74
N PHE A 116 -23.51 6.15 -26.07
CA PHE A 116 -24.25 6.90 -27.09
C PHE A 116 -24.83 5.96 -28.14
N LEU A 117 -25.93 6.42 -28.81
CA LEU A 117 -26.50 5.83 -29.99
C LEU A 117 -26.94 4.36 -29.80
N ASN A 118 -27.69 4.09 -28.73
CA ASN A 118 -28.16 2.76 -28.34
C ASN A 118 -26.99 1.78 -28.10
N GLY A 119 -25.96 2.27 -27.40
CA GLY A 119 -24.81 1.47 -27.00
C GLY A 119 -23.78 1.21 -28.09
N ARG A 120 -23.91 1.85 -29.27
CA ARG A 120 -22.94 1.67 -30.37
C ARG A 120 -21.58 2.27 -30.06
N ILE A 121 -21.55 3.36 -29.28
CA ILE A 121 -20.32 4.01 -28.81
C ILE A 121 -20.39 4.03 -27.31
N ASN A 122 -19.53 3.29 -26.65
CA ASN A 122 -19.41 3.29 -25.20
C ASN A 122 -17.95 3.28 -24.77
N GLY A 123 -17.69 3.79 -23.59
CA GLY A 123 -16.36 3.82 -23.03
C GLY A 123 -16.33 4.43 -21.64
N ASN A 124 -15.15 4.44 -21.07
CA ASN A 124 -14.88 5.12 -19.82
C ASN A 124 -13.57 5.91 -19.90
N ILE A 125 -13.51 7.00 -19.17
CA ILE A 125 -12.30 7.81 -18.98
C ILE A 125 -12.08 7.86 -17.47
N GLU A 126 -10.89 7.47 -17.04
CA GLU A 126 -10.51 7.52 -15.63
C GLU A 126 -9.22 8.31 -15.43
N MET A 127 -9.20 9.09 -14.36
CA MET A 127 -8.02 9.80 -13.88
C MET A 127 -7.85 9.50 -12.40
N TYR A 128 -6.64 9.13 -11.99
CA TYR A 128 -6.34 8.88 -10.60
C TYR A 128 -5.03 9.52 -10.17
N VAL A 129 -4.96 9.84 -8.89
CA VAL A 129 -3.73 10.28 -8.21
C VAL A 129 -3.55 9.38 -6.99
N ALA A 130 -2.41 8.72 -6.92
CA ALA A 130 -2.02 7.89 -5.79
C ALA A 130 -0.82 8.50 -5.08
N ASN A 131 -0.89 8.57 -3.76
CA ASN A 131 0.19 9.07 -2.90
C ASN A 131 0.51 8.03 -1.83
N THR A 132 1.73 7.51 -1.87
CA THR A 132 2.20 6.49 -0.93
C THR A 132 3.11 7.13 0.12
N LYS A 133 2.85 6.81 1.38
CA LYS A 133 3.62 7.24 2.55
C LYS A 133 4.15 6.03 3.30
N ASP A 134 5.22 6.26 4.06
CA ASP A 134 5.85 5.24 4.91
C ASP A 134 6.27 4.00 4.11
N LEU A 135 6.90 4.24 2.96
CA LEU A 135 7.39 3.20 2.05
C LEU A 135 8.27 2.19 2.79
N LEU A 136 7.93 0.92 2.64
CA LEU A 136 8.71 -0.20 3.16
C LEU A 136 9.80 -0.54 2.14
N ASN A 137 11.06 -0.19 2.50
CA ASN A 137 12.22 -0.49 1.66
C ASN A 137 13.30 -1.17 2.49
N GLU A 138 13.97 -2.16 1.91
CA GLU A 138 15.12 -2.81 2.53
C GLU A 138 16.37 -1.93 2.34
N ALA A 139 16.97 -1.51 3.43
CA ALA A 139 18.24 -0.82 3.42
C ALA A 139 19.36 -1.80 3.83
N TYR A 140 20.32 -2.01 2.94
CA TYR A 140 21.51 -2.79 3.24
C TYR A 140 22.57 -1.87 3.82
N CYS A 141 23.03 -2.13 5.05
CA CYS A 141 24.19 -1.47 5.60
C CYS A 141 25.45 -2.03 4.93
N SER A 142 26.04 -1.26 4.02
CA SER A 142 27.36 -1.59 3.47
C SER A 142 28.42 -1.32 4.53
N TYR A 143 29.03 -2.40 5.01
CA TYR A 143 30.22 -2.30 5.86
C TYR A 143 31.40 -1.85 5.00
N HIS A 144 31.83 -0.60 5.12
CA HIS A 144 33.06 -0.16 4.52
C HIS A 144 34.18 -0.50 5.52
N GLU A 145 34.87 -1.61 5.27
CA GLU A 145 36.19 -1.84 5.89
C GLU A 145 37.11 -0.71 5.47
N ARG A 146 37.43 0.16 6.41
CA ARG A 146 38.65 0.96 6.30
C ARG A 146 39.82 0.09 6.79
N LEU A 147 40.61 -0.42 5.84
CA LEU A 147 41.98 -0.87 6.08
C LEU A 147 42.87 0.32 6.36
#